data_56f8a6c6efe90b32869b92ab16dc3adf
#
_entry.id   56f8a6c6efe90b32869b92ab16dc3adf
#
_cell.length_a   1.000
_cell.length_b   1.000
_cell.length_c   1.000
_cell.angle_alpha   90.00
_cell.angle_beta   90.00
_cell.angle_gamma   90.00
#
_symmetry.space_group_name_H-M   'P 1'
#
loop_
_entity.id
_entity.type
_entity.pdbx_description
1 polymer ?
#
loop_
_entity_poly.entity_id
_entity_poly.type
_entity_poly.pdbx_seq_one_letter_code
_entity_poly.pdbx_strand_id
1 'polypeptide(L)'
;MPVERISAEALLARMESGAAPVILDVRSRAEFARGHVPGARHIPFWRISRRIRELSLPPDAELVVYCGHGPRAVIAARALRRHEFTRITYLEGHFSKWRGAGLREET
;
A
#
# COMPACT_ATOMS: atom_id res chain seq x y z
N MET A 1 13.79 7.91 11.65
CA MET A 1 14.00 7.16 10.39
C MET A 1 13.34 7.92 9.26
N PRO A 2 14.07 8.17 8.18
CA PRO A 2 13.42 8.77 7.03
C PRO A 2 12.38 7.80 6.47
N VAL A 3 11.26 8.36 6.04
CA VAL A 3 10.18 7.60 5.44
C VAL A 3 10.39 7.60 3.93
N GLU A 4 10.45 6.42 3.34
CA GLU A 4 10.57 6.32 1.89
C GLU A 4 9.20 6.49 1.25
N ARG A 5 9.18 7.14 0.10
CA ARG A 5 7.97 7.36 -0.69
C ARG A 5 8.23 7.05 -2.14
N ILE A 6 7.20 6.57 -2.81
CA ILE A 6 7.22 6.35 -4.26
C ILE A 6 6.09 7.17 -4.87
N SER A 7 6.38 7.87 -5.97
CA SER A 7 5.34 8.63 -6.66
C SER A 7 4.35 7.69 -7.35
N ALA A 8 3.15 8.21 -7.62
CA ALA A 8 2.14 7.46 -8.36
C ALA A 8 2.67 7.04 -9.74
N GLU A 9 3.36 7.95 -10.41
CA GLU A 9 3.92 7.70 -11.74
C GLU A 9 5.02 6.64 -11.71
N ALA A 10 5.90 6.69 -10.71
CA ALA A 10 6.95 5.69 -10.56
C ALA A 10 6.38 4.31 -10.23
N LEU A 11 5.37 4.24 -9.38
CA LEU A 11 4.71 2.98 -9.06
C LEU A 11 4.03 2.41 -10.31
N LEU A 12 3.30 3.25 -11.05
CA LEU A 12 2.65 2.81 -12.28
C LEU A 12 3.68 2.27 -13.29
N ALA A 13 4.80 2.95 -13.44
CA ALA A 13 5.86 2.49 -14.34
C ALA A 13 6.39 1.11 -13.93
N ARG A 14 6.57 0.86 -12.66
CA ARG A 14 7.00 -0.45 -12.16
C ARG A 14 5.95 -1.52 -12.41
N MET A 15 4.68 -1.18 -12.25
CA MET A 15 3.58 -2.11 -12.55
C MET A 15 3.56 -2.49 -14.02
N GLU A 16 3.74 -1.50 -14.90
CA GLU A 16 3.74 -1.73 -16.34
C GLU A 16 4.95 -2.52 -16.82
N SER A 17 6.08 -2.41 -16.15
CA SER A 17 7.29 -3.16 -16.50
C SER A 17 7.31 -4.57 -15.93
N GLY A 18 6.29 -4.97 -15.17
CA GLY A 18 6.24 -6.29 -14.52
C GLY A 18 7.07 -6.40 -13.26
N ALA A 19 7.51 -5.27 -12.68
CA ALA A 19 8.34 -5.24 -11.48
C ALA A 19 7.62 -4.59 -10.30
N ALA A 20 6.31 -4.80 -10.18
CA ALA A 20 5.51 -4.21 -9.12
C ALA A 20 5.88 -4.77 -7.75
N PRO A 21 6.00 -3.92 -6.72
CA PRO A 21 6.09 -4.40 -5.35
C PRO A 21 4.74 -4.95 -4.89
N VAL A 22 4.69 -5.51 -3.69
CA VAL A 22 3.40 -5.82 -3.07
C VAL A 22 2.77 -4.50 -2.63
N ILE A 23 1.55 -4.25 -3.06
CA ILE A 23 0.83 -3.00 -2.77
C ILE A 23 -0.27 -3.32 -1.77
N LEU A 24 -0.28 -2.61 -0.64
CA LEU A 24 -1.27 -2.80 0.42
C LEU A 24 -2.14 -1.56 0.55
N ASP A 25 -3.43 -1.73 0.32
CA ASP A 25 -4.45 -0.74 0.61
C ASP A 25 -4.94 -0.99 2.03
N VAL A 26 -4.74 -0.01 2.91
CA VAL A 26 -5.08 -0.16 4.32
C VAL A 26 -6.29 0.66 4.72
N ARG A 27 -7.08 1.09 3.73
CA ARG A 27 -8.34 1.80 3.93
C ARG A 27 -9.45 0.83 4.33
N SER A 28 -10.64 1.35 4.52
CA SER A 28 -11.80 0.50 4.80
C SER A 28 -12.16 -0.34 3.57
N ARG A 29 -12.92 -1.40 3.83
CA ARG A 29 -13.39 -2.29 2.77
C ARG A 29 -14.26 -1.55 1.75
N ALA A 30 -15.11 -0.64 2.22
CA ALA A 30 -15.98 0.13 1.34
C ALA A 30 -15.16 1.05 0.42
N GLU A 31 -14.13 1.68 0.94
CA GLU A 31 -13.24 2.50 0.12
C GLU A 31 -12.54 1.67 -0.95
N PHE A 32 -11.99 0.52 -0.55
CA PHE A 32 -11.32 -0.39 -1.48
C PHE A 32 -12.25 -0.83 -2.60
N ALA A 33 -13.49 -1.17 -2.26
CA ALA A 33 -14.47 -1.65 -3.24
C ALA A 33 -14.87 -0.59 -4.27
N ARG A 34 -14.78 0.70 -3.90
CA ARG A 34 -15.12 1.80 -4.81
C ARG A 34 -14.01 2.11 -5.80
N GLY A 35 -12.81 1.64 -5.55
CA GLY A 35 -11.67 1.84 -6.42
C GLY A 35 -10.37 1.78 -5.64
N HIS A 36 -9.37 1.14 -6.23
CA HIS A 36 -8.05 0.99 -5.62
C HIS A 36 -6.99 0.88 -6.70
N VAL A 37 -5.74 1.01 -6.30
CA VAL A 37 -4.61 0.82 -7.22
C VAL A 37 -4.66 -0.60 -7.77
N PRO A 38 -4.53 -0.80 -9.09
CA PRO A 38 -4.57 -2.13 -9.68
C PRO A 38 -3.58 -3.09 -9.03
N GLY A 39 -4.06 -4.28 -8.69
CA GLY A 39 -3.24 -5.30 -8.04
C GLY A 39 -3.04 -5.10 -6.54
N ALA A 40 -3.57 -4.04 -5.96
CA ALA A 40 -3.46 -3.83 -4.52
C ALA A 40 -4.21 -4.91 -3.75
N ARG A 41 -3.59 -5.34 -2.65
CA ARG A 41 -4.22 -6.25 -1.70
C ARG A 41 -4.78 -5.44 -0.56
N HIS A 42 -5.90 -5.89 -0.02
CA HIS A 42 -6.61 -5.12 1.00
C HIS A 42 -6.45 -5.74 2.38
N ILE A 43 -5.89 -4.96 3.31
CA ILE A 43 -5.92 -5.26 4.73
C ILE A 43 -6.15 -3.94 5.45
N PRO A 44 -7.31 -3.74 6.10
CA PRO A 44 -7.56 -2.50 6.84
C PRO A 44 -6.47 -2.28 7.90
N PHE A 45 -6.12 -1.02 8.14
CA PHE A 45 -4.97 -0.70 9.00
C PHE A 45 -5.06 -1.31 10.40
N TRP A 46 -6.28 -1.50 10.93
CA TRP A 46 -6.47 -2.08 12.28
C TRP A 46 -6.37 -3.61 12.29
N ARG A 47 -6.25 -4.26 11.13
CA ARG A 47 -6.17 -5.73 11.03
C ARG A 47 -4.83 -6.24 10.57
N ILE A 48 -3.83 -5.38 10.41
CA ILE A 48 -2.52 -5.79 9.89
C ILE A 48 -1.94 -6.94 10.72
N SER A 49 -1.90 -6.79 12.05
CA SER A 49 -1.29 -7.81 12.91
C SER A 49 -1.98 -9.17 12.83
N ARG A 50 -3.28 -9.19 12.55
CA ARG A 50 -4.03 -10.44 12.46
C ARG A 50 -3.90 -11.11 11.09
N ARG A 51 -3.81 -10.31 10.03
CA ARG A 51 -4.02 -10.80 8.69
C ARG A 51 -2.78 -10.81 7.80
N ILE A 52 -1.70 -10.16 8.21
CA ILE A 52 -0.52 -10.09 7.34
C ILE A 52 0.06 -11.46 7.00
N ARG A 53 -0.09 -12.44 7.90
CA ARG A 53 0.38 -13.81 7.66
C ARG A 53 -0.34 -14.49 6.50
N GLU A 54 -1.59 -14.09 6.24
CA GLU A 54 -2.38 -14.68 5.16
C GLU A 54 -1.76 -14.41 3.79
N LEU A 55 -0.92 -13.39 3.68
CA LEU A 55 -0.25 -13.05 2.42
C LEU A 55 0.99 -13.90 2.17
N SER A 56 1.47 -14.65 3.16
CA SER A 56 2.64 -15.52 3.04
C SER A 56 3.86 -14.81 2.46
N LEU A 57 4.11 -13.59 2.92
CA LEU A 57 5.21 -12.76 2.41
C LEU A 57 6.48 -12.97 3.23
N PRO A 58 7.67 -13.00 2.59
CA PRO A 58 8.93 -13.01 3.34
C PRO A 58 9.17 -11.65 4.00
N PRO A 59 9.96 -11.61 5.11
CA PRO A 59 10.21 -10.35 5.82
C PRO A 59 10.87 -9.26 4.97
N ASP A 60 11.60 -9.62 3.93
CA ASP A 60 12.25 -8.67 3.03
C ASP A 60 11.40 -8.30 1.82
N ALA A 61 10.14 -8.69 1.79
CA ALA A 61 9.23 -8.30 0.71
C ALA A 61 9.15 -6.78 0.63
N GLU A 62 9.18 -6.26 -0.57
CA GLU A 62 9.02 -4.83 -0.80
C GLU A 62 7.53 -4.49 -0.76
N LEU A 63 7.16 -3.63 0.19
CA LEU A 63 5.76 -3.26 0.40
C LEU A 63 5.57 -1.77 0.10
N VAL A 64 4.55 -1.46 -0.69
CA VAL A 64 4.05 -0.10 -0.83
C VAL A 64 2.71 -0.04 -0.13
N VAL A 65 2.59 0.85 0.85
CA VAL A 65 1.41 0.98 1.70
C VAL A 65 0.74 2.31 1.43
N TYR A 66 -0.57 2.31 1.29
CA TYR A 66 -1.29 3.57 1.14
C TYR A 66 -2.64 3.54 1.84
N CYS A 67 -3.11 4.72 2.23
CA CYS A 67 -4.50 4.95 2.63
C CYS A 67 -5.07 6.08 1.79
N GLY A 68 -6.06 6.81 2.29
CA GLY A 68 -6.60 7.95 1.56
C GLY A 68 -5.65 9.14 1.54
N HIS A 69 -5.16 9.55 2.71
CA HIS A 69 -4.35 10.77 2.89
C HIS A 69 -3.09 10.59 3.74
N GLY A 70 -2.88 9.49 4.42
CA GLY A 70 -1.63 9.20 5.13
C GLY A 70 -1.72 8.61 6.52
N PRO A 71 -2.53 9.12 7.46
CA PRO A 71 -2.46 8.70 8.86
C PRO A 71 -2.67 7.21 9.11
N ARG A 72 -3.61 6.59 8.41
CA ARG A 72 -3.88 5.16 8.57
C ARG A 72 -2.72 4.30 8.07
N ALA A 73 -2.03 4.76 7.02
CA ALA A 73 -0.86 4.06 6.48
C ALA A 73 0.30 4.09 7.49
N VAL A 74 0.46 5.19 8.25
CA VAL A 74 1.48 5.27 9.28
C VAL A 74 1.22 4.23 10.37
N ILE A 75 -0.03 4.09 10.80
CA ILE A 75 -0.40 3.09 11.80
C ILE A 75 -0.13 1.67 11.26
N ALA A 76 -0.51 1.41 10.02
CA ALA A 76 -0.28 0.13 9.37
C ALA A 76 1.21 -0.19 9.28
N ALA A 77 2.04 0.78 8.91
CA ALA A 77 3.48 0.60 8.80
C ALA A 77 4.12 0.22 10.14
N ARG A 78 3.64 0.80 11.25
CA ARG A 78 4.11 0.43 12.57
C ARG A 78 3.82 -1.03 12.90
N ALA A 79 2.61 -1.49 12.56
CA ALA A 79 2.24 -2.88 12.75
C ALA A 79 3.09 -3.80 11.87
N LEU A 80 3.34 -3.41 10.62
CA LEU A 80 4.19 -4.19 9.72
C LEU A 80 5.61 -4.32 10.28
N ARG A 81 6.17 -3.23 10.81
CA ARG A 81 7.51 -3.28 11.40
C ARG A 81 7.56 -4.20 12.61
N ARG A 82 6.49 -4.26 13.41
CA ARG A 82 6.41 -5.21 14.54
C ARG A 82 6.42 -6.66 14.06
N HIS A 83 6.00 -6.91 12.82
CA HIS A 83 6.06 -8.22 12.19
C HIS A 83 7.30 -8.41 11.32
N GLU A 84 8.33 -7.57 11.55
CA GLU A 84 9.67 -7.69 10.98
C GLU A 84 9.78 -7.35 9.49
N PHE A 85 8.77 -6.71 8.92
CA PHE A 85 8.90 -6.17 7.58
C PHE A 85 9.75 -4.90 7.59
N THR A 86 10.77 -4.86 6.75
CA THR A 86 11.77 -3.78 6.77
C THR A 86 11.76 -2.89 5.53
N ARG A 87 11.12 -3.34 4.45
CA ARG A 87 11.12 -2.60 3.18
C ARG A 87 9.74 -2.00 2.92
N ILE A 88 9.40 -0.98 3.69
CA ILE A 88 8.09 -0.34 3.65
C ILE A 88 8.25 1.05 3.04
N THR A 89 7.47 1.32 1.98
CA THR A 89 7.44 2.59 1.27
C THR A 89 6.00 3.07 1.25
N TYR A 90 5.77 4.38 1.37
CA TYR A 90 4.43 4.95 1.21
C TYR A 90 4.22 5.40 -0.23
N LEU A 91 2.99 5.26 -0.70
CA LEU A 91 2.58 5.90 -1.94
C LEU A 91 2.47 7.40 -1.68
N GLU A 92 3.26 8.21 -2.38
CA GLU A 92 3.26 9.66 -2.20
C GLU A 92 1.88 10.23 -2.52
N GLY A 93 1.32 10.99 -1.57
CA GLY A 93 -0.02 11.55 -1.71
C GLY A 93 -1.14 10.53 -1.59
N HIS A 94 -0.79 9.26 -1.36
CA HIS A 94 -1.74 8.18 -1.14
C HIS A 94 -2.78 8.06 -2.26
N PHE A 95 -3.95 7.50 -1.98
CA PHE A 95 -4.94 7.28 -3.02
C PHE A 95 -5.57 8.57 -3.54
N SER A 96 -5.63 9.58 -2.69
CA SER A 96 -6.14 10.89 -3.11
C SER A 96 -5.35 11.42 -4.32
N LYS A 97 -4.04 11.32 -4.27
CA LYS A 97 -3.19 11.79 -5.38
C LYS A 97 -3.26 10.86 -6.59
N TRP A 98 -3.32 9.55 -6.37
CA TRP A 98 -3.48 8.57 -7.44
C TRP A 98 -4.74 8.86 -8.25
N ARG A 99 -5.86 9.00 -7.55
CA ARG A 99 -7.15 9.30 -8.17
C ARG A 99 -7.15 10.68 -8.83
N GLY A 100 -6.58 11.67 -8.16
CA GLY A 100 -6.48 13.03 -8.68
C GLY A 100 -5.69 13.12 -9.96
N ALA A 101 -4.74 12.22 -10.18
CA ALA A 101 -3.96 12.15 -11.41
C ALA A 101 -4.68 11.39 -12.53
N GLY A 102 -5.86 10.85 -12.27
CA GLY A 102 -6.65 10.13 -13.28
C GLY A 102 -6.06 8.77 -13.66
N LEU A 103 -5.27 8.16 -12.79
CA LEU A 103 -4.65 6.88 -13.09
C LEU A 103 -5.64 5.72 -12.95
N ARG A 104 -5.33 4.58 -13.58
CA ARG A 104 -6.21 3.41 -13.57
C ARG A 104 -6.53 2.95 -12.16
N GLU A 105 -7.77 2.51 -11.96
CA GLU A 105 -8.24 1.92 -10.73
C GLU A 105 -8.93 0.59 -11.04
N GLU A 106 -8.94 -0.30 -10.05
CA GLU A 106 -9.75 -1.52 -10.06
C GLU A 106 -10.83 -1.43 -8.99
N THR A 107 -11.89 -2.18 -9.16
CA THR A 107 -12.96 -2.27 -8.16
C THR A 107 -13.24 -3.71 -7.73
#